data_39935e602cede99912c8005f009c26a7
#
_entry.id   39935e602cede99912c8005f009c26a7
#
_cell.length_a   1.000
_cell.length_b   1.000
_cell.length_c   1.000
_cell.angle_alpha   90.00
_cell.angle_beta   90.00
_cell.angle_gamma   90.00
#
_symmetry.space_group_name_H-M   'P 1'
#
loop_
_entity.id
_entity.type
_entity.pdbx_description
1 polymer ?
#
loop_
_entity_poly.entity_id
_entity_poly.type
_entity_poly.pdbx_seq_one_letter_code
_entity_poly.pdbx_strand_id
1 'polypeptide(L)'
;KLMVALPFLANKRAEFSLGYGQLEDNYFQSSVIDFDKDRSDRSTYKLLGGSIGFYGSTLNTRQYATKGYLEKLIAQVFTGRERFEPGNPQEGYSPSPQERQSWLQISYMKEAYHTMGPKFTLGWMAEALYSSKNFSENYTATMMQAGEFAPTPHSKLMYNEAFRANQYVAAGIKPIYVLNDMFQFRTEFYGFTPIFPIKKNALNKAYYGKAFSRFEYMGEVSVICHLPFGAISAYVNH
;
A
#
# COMPACT_ATOMS: atom_id res chain seq x y z
N LYS A 1 20.35 3.18 2.17
CA LYS A 1 19.71 3.49 0.88
C LYS A 1 20.46 4.67 0.24
N LEU A 2 20.84 4.51 -1.03
CA LEU A 2 21.32 5.58 -1.91
C LEU A 2 20.19 5.95 -2.86
N MET A 3 20.01 7.25 -3.15
CA MET A 3 18.99 7.73 -4.06
C MET A 3 19.52 8.93 -4.85
N VAL A 4 19.27 8.94 -6.15
CA VAL A 4 19.56 10.05 -7.05
C VAL A 4 18.27 10.44 -7.75
N ALA A 5 17.94 11.73 -7.74
CA ALA A 5 16.79 12.30 -8.41
C ALA A 5 17.27 13.25 -9.50
N LEU A 6 16.78 13.05 -10.73
CA LEU A 6 17.12 13.85 -11.91
C LEU A 6 15.86 14.54 -12.43
N PRO A 7 15.72 15.85 -12.26
CA PRO A 7 14.64 16.60 -12.89
C PRO A 7 14.88 16.67 -14.40
N PHE A 8 13.85 16.44 -15.20
CA PHE A 8 13.91 16.56 -16.66
C PHE A 8 12.85 17.53 -17.24
N LEU A 9 11.84 17.87 -16.44
CA LEU A 9 10.88 18.95 -16.68
C LEU A 9 10.59 19.64 -15.35
N ALA A 10 10.01 20.85 -15.39
CA ALA A 10 9.73 21.65 -14.19
C ALA A 10 8.88 20.90 -13.14
N ASN A 11 8.02 19.99 -13.59
CA ASN A 11 7.10 19.24 -12.75
C ASN A 11 7.30 17.71 -12.80
N LYS A 12 8.41 17.24 -13.43
CA LYS A 12 8.70 15.81 -13.58
C LYS A 12 10.14 15.49 -13.22
N ARG A 13 10.34 14.33 -12.58
CA ARG A 13 11.67 13.81 -12.25
C ARG A 13 11.73 12.30 -12.39
N ALA A 14 12.92 11.81 -12.69
CA ALA A 14 13.27 10.39 -12.56
C ALA A 14 14.05 10.19 -11.25
N GLU A 15 13.81 9.09 -10.57
CA GLU A 15 14.51 8.70 -9.36
C GLU A 15 15.11 7.31 -9.53
N PHE A 16 16.35 7.15 -9.10
CA PHE A 16 17.05 5.87 -9.06
C PHE A 16 17.43 5.59 -7.62
N SER A 17 17.17 4.38 -7.13
CA SER A 17 17.61 4.02 -5.79
C SER A 17 18.20 2.62 -5.72
N LEU A 18 19.14 2.46 -4.80
CA LEU A 18 19.71 1.18 -4.39
C LEU A 18 19.70 1.14 -2.87
N GLY A 19 19.31 0.02 -2.30
CA GLY A 19 19.23 -0.12 -0.86
C GLY A 19 19.34 -1.55 -0.39
N TYR A 20 19.94 -1.70 0.78
CA TYR A 20 19.91 -2.91 1.58
C TYR A 20 19.12 -2.62 2.85
N GLY A 21 18.35 -3.60 3.31
CA GLY A 21 17.57 -3.50 4.54
C GLY A 21 17.28 -4.84 5.17
N GLN A 22 16.94 -4.80 6.44
CA GLN A 22 16.39 -5.91 7.18
C GLN A 22 15.03 -5.49 7.71
N LEU A 23 14.03 -6.35 7.51
CA LEU A 23 12.68 -6.21 8.02
C LEU A 23 12.41 -7.36 8.98
N GLU A 24 11.74 -7.07 10.08
CA GLU A 24 11.34 -8.08 11.06
C GLU A 24 9.87 -7.88 11.39
N ASP A 25 9.09 -8.93 11.18
CA ASP A 25 7.67 -8.97 11.48
C ASP A 25 7.41 -9.98 12.60
N ASN A 26 6.74 -9.54 13.66
CA ASN A 26 6.26 -10.39 14.74
C ASN A 26 4.73 -10.42 14.70
N TYR A 27 4.13 -11.62 14.64
CA TYR A 27 2.69 -11.76 14.44
C TYR A 27 2.16 -13.08 14.99
N PHE A 28 0.84 -13.15 15.20
CA PHE A 28 0.13 -14.39 15.51
C PHE A 28 -0.67 -14.83 14.27
N GLN A 29 -0.71 -16.14 14.01
CA GLN A 29 -1.47 -16.70 12.89
C GLN A 29 -2.95 -16.92 13.23
N SER A 30 -3.33 -16.82 14.51
CA SER A 30 -4.69 -16.98 15.02
C SER A 30 -5.19 -15.68 15.65
N SER A 31 -6.49 -15.43 15.56
CA SER A 31 -7.16 -14.37 16.32
C SER A 31 -7.51 -14.78 17.75
N VAL A 32 -7.46 -16.07 18.07
CA VAL A 32 -7.64 -16.59 19.42
C VAL A 32 -6.24 -16.81 20.00
N ILE A 33 -5.84 -15.96 20.93
CA ILE A 33 -4.49 -15.91 21.50
C ILE A 33 -4.59 -16.09 23.02
N ASP A 34 -3.84 -17.03 23.55
CA ASP A 34 -3.58 -17.17 24.99
C ASP A 34 -2.19 -16.56 25.28
N PHE A 35 -2.18 -15.29 25.70
CA PHE A 35 -0.93 -14.53 25.93
C PHE A 35 -0.01 -15.12 27.00
N ASP A 36 -0.50 -16.02 27.83
CA ASP A 36 0.32 -16.72 28.85
C ASP A 36 1.11 -17.88 28.22
N LYS A 37 0.62 -18.46 27.13
CA LYS A 37 1.19 -19.65 26.49
C LYS A 37 1.69 -19.40 25.07
N ASP A 38 0.98 -18.55 24.31
CA ASP A 38 1.28 -18.33 22.92
C ASP A 38 2.39 -17.28 22.74
N ARG A 39 3.36 -17.61 21.92
CA ARG A 39 4.41 -16.69 21.48
C ARG A 39 4.20 -16.31 20.02
N SER A 40 4.51 -15.07 19.69
CA SER A 40 4.43 -14.61 18.31
C SER A 40 5.42 -15.33 17.41
N ASP A 41 4.99 -15.63 16.20
CA ASP A 41 5.88 -16.01 15.12
C ASP A 41 6.73 -14.82 14.69
N ARG A 42 7.90 -15.09 14.15
CA ARG A 42 8.82 -14.08 13.62
C ARG A 42 9.24 -14.41 12.21
N SER A 43 9.08 -13.45 11.30
CA SER A 43 9.67 -13.51 9.96
C SER A 43 10.69 -12.40 9.79
N THR A 44 11.93 -12.75 9.45
CA THR A 44 13.01 -11.81 9.18
C THR A 44 13.39 -11.85 7.71
N TYR A 45 13.37 -10.70 7.06
CA TYR A 45 13.73 -10.53 5.64
C TYR A 45 15.00 -9.71 5.54
N LYS A 46 16.03 -10.24 4.86
CA LYS A 46 17.23 -9.49 4.47
C LYS A 46 17.16 -9.22 2.98
N LEU A 47 17.04 -7.97 2.59
CA LEU A 47 16.69 -7.55 1.24
C LEU A 47 17.74 -6.62 0.67
N LEU A 48 18.12 -6.87 -0.57
CA LEU A 48 18.81 -5.92 -1.45
C LEU A 48 17.83 -5.54 -2.54
N GLY A 49 17.65 -4.25 -2.82
CA GLY A 49 16.72 -3.78 -3.82
C GLY A 49 17.20 -2.57 -4.58
N GLY A 50 16.80 -2.48 -5.84
CA GLY A 50 16.98 -1.32 -6.68
C GLY A 50 15.66 -0.86 -7.27
N SER A 51 15.52 0.44 -7.54
CA SER A 51 14.33 0.99 -8.18
C SER A 51 14.63 2.08 -9.17
N ILE A 52 13.77 2.19 -10.17
CA ILE A 52 13.62 3.35 -11.04
C ILE A 52 12.20 3.86 -10.90
N GLY A 53 12.03 5.17 -10.72
CA GLY A 53 10.74 5.82 -10.59
C GLY A 53 10.63 7.05 -11.47
N PHE A 54 9.43 7.27 -12.02
CA PHE A 54 9.06 8.48 -12.73
C PHE A 54 7.92 9.16 -11.97
N TYR A 55 8.10 10.44 -11.66
CA TYR A 55 7.19 11.23 -10.85
C TYR A 55 6.83 12.51 -11.59
N GLY A 56 5.55 12.83 -11.62
CA GLY A 56 5.03 14.09 -12.12
C GLY A 56 4.01 14.65 -11.15
N SER A 57 4.06 15.97 -10.87
CA SER A 57 3.08 16.60 -10.01
C SER A 57 2.89 18.07 -10.34
N THR A 58 1.62 18.45 -10.47
CA THR A 58 1.17 19.85 -10.56
C THR A 58 0.13 20.18 -9.51
N LEU A 59 0.05 19.36 -8.44
CA LEU A 59 -0.90 19.57 -7.35
C LEU A 59 -0.68 20.93 -6.71
N ASN A 60 -1.78 21.65 -6.45
CA ASN A 60 -1.74 22.97 -5.80
C ASN A 60 -1.33 22.87 -4.31
N THR A 61 -1.60 21.74 -3.65
CA THR A 61 -1.19 21.47 -2.27
C THR A 61 -0.74 20.00 -2.13
N ARG A 62 0.13 19.71 -1.16
CA ARG A 62 0.61 18.35 -0.87
C ARG A 62 -0.48 17.45 -0.28
N GLN A 63 -1.30 18.03 0.57
CA GLN A 63 -2.42 17.35 1.20
C GLN A 63 -3.71 18.05 0.79
N TYR A 64 -4.77 17.25 0.59
CA TYR A 64 -6.09 17.76 0.26
C TYR A 64 -6.12 18.68 -0.98
N ALA A 65 -5.39 18.28 -2.02
CA ALA A 65 -5.35 19.01 -3.29
C ALA A 65 -6.75 19.15 -3.91
N THR A 66 -6.94 20.26 -4.62
CA THR A 66 -8.17 20.57 -5.36
C THR A 66 -7.92 20.85 -6.83
N LYS A 67 -6.64 20.95 -7.25
CA LYS A 67 -6.25 21.24 -8.65
C LYS A 67 -4.96 20.49 -8.99
N GLY A 68 -4.80 20.20 -10.29
CA GLY A 68 -3.60 19.58 -10.82
C GLY A 68 -3.65 18.06 -10.80
N TYR A 69 -2.49 17.43 -10.93
CA TYR A 69 -2.36 15.97 -10.93
C TYR A 69 -1.10 15.51 -10.20
N LEU A 70 -1.12 14.27 -9.81
CA LEU A 70 0.03 13.50 -9.33
C LEU A 70 0.10 12.20 -10.13
N GLU A 71 1.28 11.86 -10.63
CA GLU A 71 1.53 10.62 -11.36
C GLU A 71 2.83 9.98 -10.88
N LYS A 72 2.79 8.67 -10.66
CA LYS A 72 3.94 7.89 -10.23
C LYS A 72 3.97 6.57 -11.00
N LEU A 73 5.11 6.25 -11.58
CA LEU A 73 5.42 4.93 -12.12
C LEU A 73 6.72 4.47 -11.48
N ILE A 74 6.72 3.34 -10.81
CA ILE A 74 7.88 2.83 -10.11
C ILE A 74 8.07 1.36 -10.48
N ALA A 75 9.27 1.01 -10.94
CA ALA A 75 9.71 -0.37 -11.12
C ALA A 75 10.82 -0.66 -10.12
N GLN A 76 10.71 -1.80 -9.42
CA GLN A 76 11.61 -2.21 -8.36
C GLN A 76 12.00 -3.67 -8.55
N VAL A 77 13.26 -3.97 -8.33
CA VAL A 77 13.77 -5.35 -8.27
C VAL A 77 14.33 -5.59 -6.89
N PHE A 78 14.01 -6.75 -6.34
CA PHE A 78 14.45 -7.17 -5.03
C PHE A 78 15.09 -8.55 -5.10
N THR A 79 16.06 -8.77 -4.24
CA THR A 79 16.57 -10.10 -3.95
C THR A 79 16.83 -10.21 -2.47
N GLY A 80 16.49 -11.34 -1.86
CA GLY A 80 16.64 -11.51 -0.43
C GLY A 80 16.34 -12.90 0.06
N ARG A 81 16.38 -13.05 1.38
CA ARG A 81 16.09 -14.28 2.09
C ARG A 81 15.09 -14.01 3.20
N GLU A 82 14.15 -14.93 3.36
CA GLU A 82 13.26 -15.00 4.51
C GLU A 82 13.79 -16.02 5.50
N ARG A 83 13.78 -15.67 6.79
CA ARG A 83 13.97 -16.59 7.90
C ARG A 83 12.71 -16.57 8.77
N PHE A 84 12.05 -17.71 8.86
CA PHE A 84 10.87 -17.90 9.69
C PHE A 84 11.25 -18.63 10.97
N GLU A 85 10.75 -18.13 12.10
CA GLU A 85 10.88 -18.71 13.44
C GLU A 85 9.48 -18.79 14.05
N PRO A 86 8.91 -20.00 14.23
CA PRO A 86 7.61 -20.15 14.88
C PRO A 86 7.71 -19.82 16.38
N GLY A 87 6.70 -19.13 16.91
CA GLY A 87 6.61 -18.79 18.33
C GLY A 87 6.43 -20.02 19.22
N ASN A 88 5.61 -20.98 18.77
CA ASN A 88 5.37 -22.25 19.45
C ASN A 88 5.84 -23.41 18.57
N PRO A 89 7.16 -23.71 18.52
CA PRO A 89 7.66 -24.78 17.69
C PRO A 89 7.17 -26.14 18.21
N GLN A 90 6.68 -26.97 17.29
CA GLN A 90 6.38 -28.37 17.61
C GLN A 90 7.67 -29.14 17.91
N GLU A 91 7.57 -30.19 18.72
CA GLU A 91 8.70 -31.08 19.01
C GLU A 91 9.25 -31.66 17.70
N GLY A 92 10.57 -31.51 17.45
CA GLY A 92 11.20 -31.89 16.19
C GLY A 92 11.16 -30.82 15.07
N TYR A 93 10.65 -29.60 15.35
CA TYR A 93 10.72 -28.52 14.36
C TYR A 93 12.16 -28.21 13.95
N SER A 94 12.41 -28.23 12.65
CA SER A 94 13.65 -27.77 12.05
C SER A 94 13.37 -26.56 11.18
N PRO A 95 14.09 -25.44 11.33
CA PRO A 95 13.88 -24.26 10.50
C PRO A 95 13.97 -24.63 9.01
N SER A 96 13.01 -24.14 8.23
CA SER A 96 13.09 -24.29 6.78
C SER A 96 14.36 -23.62 6.23
N PRO A 97 15.02 -24.20 5.21
CA PRO A 97 16.15 -23.55 4.57
C PRO A 97 15.77 -22.15 4.11
N GLN A 98 16.65 -21.18 4.34
CA GLN A 98 16.42 -19.81 3.88
C GLN A 98 16.57 -19.74 2.36
N GLU A 99 15.46 -19.91 1.65
CA GLU A 99 15.47 -19.79 0.20
C GLU A 99 15.64 -18.34 -0.22
N ARG A 100 16.54 -18.13 -1.18
CA ARG A 100 16.72 -16.83 -1.82
C ARG A 100 15.61 -16.60 -2.82
N GLN A 101 14.89 -15.51 -2.66
CA GLN A 101 13.87 -15.07 -3.61
C GLN A 101 14.34 -13.82 -4.34
N SER A 102 13.97 -13.69 -5.60
CA SER A 102 14.14 -12.48 -6.39
C SER A 102 12.83 -12.18 -7.10
N TRP A 103 12.38 -10.91 -7.05
CA TRP A 103 11.12 -10.52 -7.68
C TRP A 103 11.17 -9.11 -8.25
N LEU A 104 10.29 -8.88 -9.20
CA LEU A 104 9.98 -7.60 -9.78
C LEU A 104 8.68 -7.07 -9.18
N GLN A 105 8.64 -5.77 -8.88
CA GLN A 105 7.43 -5.06 -8.54
C GLN A 105 7.29 -3.82 -9.40
N ILE A 106 6.12 -3.61 -9.99
CA ILE A 106 5.79 -2.43 -10.79
C ILE A 106 4.52 -1.83 -10.19
N SER A 107 4.55 -0.54 -9.89
CA SER A 107 3.39 0.21 -9.42
C SER A 107 3.17 1.44 -10.27
N TYR A 108 1.92 1.70 -10.61
CA TYR A 108 1.47 2.92 -11.26
C TYR A 108 0.35 3.55 -10.45
N MET A 109 0.42 4.85 -10.23
CA MET A 109 -0.62 5.62 -9.58
C MET A 109 -0.78 6.96 -10.29
N LYS A 110 -2.02 7.32 -10.56
CA LYS A 110 -2.40 8.63 -11.06
C LYS A 110 -3.59 9.16 -10.29
N GLU A 111 -3.50 10.43 -9.93
CA GLU A 111 -4.53 11.21 -9.26
C GLU A 111 -4.66 12.54 -9.99
N ALA A 112 -5.87 13.00 -10.27
CA ALA A 112 -6.09 14.28 -10.93
C ALA A 112 -7.37 14.95 -10.43
N TYR A 113 -7.38 16.27 -10.47
CA TYR A 113 -8.45 17.13 -10.00
C TYR A 113 -8.91 18.08 -11.09
N HIS A 114 -10.21 18.08 -11.36
CA HIS A 114 -10.85 18.92 -12.36
C HIS A 114 -11.87 19.85 -11.71
N THR A 115 -11.63 21.14 -11.79
CA THR A 115 -12.59 22.15 -11.31
C THR A 115 -13.78 22.17 -12.25
N MET A 116 -14.98 21.90 -11.73
CA MET A 116 -16.25 21.86 -12.47
C MET A 116 -17.14 23.08 -12.21
N GLY A 117 -16.63 24.09 -11.52
CA GLY A 117 -17.32 25.32 -11.17
C GLY A 117 -16.58 26.06 -10.06
N PRO A 118 -17.10 27.21 -9.59
CA PRO A 118 -16.38 28.05 -8.61
C PRO A 118 -16.17 27.37 -7.25
N LYS A 119 -17.03 26.41 -6.90
CA LYS A 119 -16.98 25.73 -5.59
C LYS A 119 -16.89 24.21 -5.70
N PHE A 120 -16.94 23.65 -6.89
CA PHE A 120 -16.96 22.19 -7.02
C PHE A 120 -15.75 21.69 -7.84
N THR A 121 -15.07 20.70 -7.29
CA THR A 121 -13.98 19.97 -7.92
C THR A 121 -14.28 18.49 -7.88
N LEU A 122 -14.05 17.80 -8.99
CA LEU A 122 -14.05 16.35 -9.04
C LEU A 122 -12.61 15.85 -9.15
N GLY A 123 -12.17 15.16 -8.13
CA GLY A 123 -10.94 14.39 -8.15
C GLY A 123 -11.22 12.94 -8.55
N TRP A 124 -10.21 12.28 -9.09
CA TRP A 124 -10.20 10.83 -9.32
C TRP A 124 -8.79 10.29 -9.12
N MET A 125 -8.71 8.99 -8.82
CA MET A 125 -7.45 8.28 -8.81
C MET A 125 -7.59 6.90 -9.44
N ALA A 126 -6.47 6.40 -9.96
CA ALA A 126 -6.31 5.01 -10.38
C ALA A 126 -4.95 4.51 -9.92
N GLU A 127 -4.89 3.28 -9.46
CA GLU A 127 -3.68 2.62 -9.01
C GLU A 127 -3.65 1.18 -9.50
N ALA A 128 -2.47 0.72 -9.90
CA ALA A 128 -2.23 -0.66 -10.25
C ALA A 128 -0.89 -1.11 -9.66
N LEU A 129 -0.85 -2.31 -9.15
CA LEU A 129 0.35 -2.96 -8.64
C LEU A 129 0.48 -4.35 -9.24
N TYR A 130 1.69 -4.67 -9.66
CA TYR A 130 2.12 -6.00 -10.02
C TYR A 130 3.37 -6.36 -9.22
N SER A 131 3.36 -7.50 -8.55
CA SER A 131 4.53 -8.08 -7.90
C SER A 131 4.63 -9.56 -8.25
N SER A 132 5.80 -9.99 -8.68
CA SER A 132 6.11 -11.40 -8.91
C SER A 132 6.67 -12.09 -7.67
N LYS A 133 6.51 -11.49 -6.48
CA LYS A 133 6.97 -12.05 -5.21
C LYS A 133 6.25 -13.37 -4.93
N ASN A 134 7.03 -14.41 -4.60
CA ASN A 134 6.49 -15.66 -4.10
C ASN A 134 5.88 -15.49 -2.71
N PHE A 135 5.08 -16.45 -2.30
CA PHE A 135 4.54 -16.48 -0.94
C PHE A 135 5.63 -16.66 0.10
N SER A 136 5.43 -16.07 1.26
CA SER A 136 6.21 -16.30 2.47
C SER A 136 5.87 -17.65 3.10
N GLU A 137 6.55 -18.01 4.18
CA GLU A 137 6.41 -19.32 4.83
C GLU A 137 4.95 -19.64 5.21
N ASN A 138 4.16 -18.63 5.59
CA ASN A 138 2.75 -18.79 5.92
C ASN A 138 1.88 -17.67 5.32
N TYR A 139 0.56 -17.82 5.45
CA TYR A 139 -0.41 -16.86 4.93
C TYR A 139 -0.25 -15.47 5.56
N THR A 140 -0.13 -15.39 6.88
CA THR A 140 -0.05 -14.10 7.59
C THR A 140 1.19 -13.32 7.17
N ALA A 141 2.37 -13.95 7.14
CA ALA A 141 3.59 -13.32 6.63
C ALA A 141 3.44 -12.88 5.16
N THR A 142 2.78 -13.69 4.34
CA THR A 142 2.50 -13.34 2.94
C THR A 142 1.64 -12.08 2.83
N MET A 143 0.57 -11.99 3.63
CA MET A 143 -0.34 -10.85 3.62
C MET A 143 0.31 -9.58 4.18
N MET A 144 1.15 -9.68 5.21
CA MET A 144 1.91 -8.53 5.74
C MET A 144 2.88 -7.95 4.70
N GLN A 145 3.44 -8.79 3.84
CA GLN A 145 4.39 -8.42 2.80
C GLN A 145 3.73 -8.11 1.44
N ALA A 146 2.45 -8.39 1.27
CA ALA A 146 1.71 -8.07 0.05
C ALA A 146 1.53 -6.56 -0.11
N GLY A 147 1.44 -6.10 -1.35
CA GLY A 147 1.17 -4.69 -1.64
C GLY A 147 -0.15 -4.22 -1.06
N GLU A 148 -0.17 -3.02 -0.54
CA GLU A 148 -1.30 -2.40 0.15
C GLU A 148 -1.89 -1.28 -0.68
N PHE A 149 -3.23 -1.26 -0.80
CA PHE A 149 -3.97 -0.12 -1.30
C PHE A 149 -4.45 0.74 -0.14
N ALA A 150 -3.84 1.89 0.06
CA ALA A 150 -4.10 2.80 1.17
C ALA A 150 -4.22 4.26 0.67
N PRO A 151 -5.34 4.63 0.03
CA PRO A 151 -5.49 5.93 -0.64
C PRO A 151 -5.67 7.10 0.31
N THR A 152 -6.23 6.89 1.50
CA THR A 152 -6.50 7.96 2.47
C THR A 152 -5.42 8.05 3.54
N PRO A 153 -5.24 9.20 4.22
CA PRO A 153 -4.29 9.29 5.33
C PRO A 153 -4.57 8.27 6.43
N HIS A 154 -5.84 8.00 6.72
CA HIS A 154 -6.25 7.04 7.74
C HIS A 154 -5.91 5.60 7.36
N SER A 155 -6.24 5.18 6.12
CA SER A 155 -5.97 3.81 5.67
C SER A 155 -4.48 3.45 5.71
N LYS A 156 -3.57 4.44 5.66
CA LYS A 156 -2.12 4.23 5.79
C LYS A 156 -1.66 3.90 7.22
N LEU A 157 -2.50 4.13 8.21
CA LEU A 157 -2.19 3.88 9.63
C LEU A 157 -2.76 2.57 10.13
N MET A 158 -3.57 1.89 9.32
CA MET A 158 -4.26 0.66 9.71
C MET A 158 -3.83 -0.50 8.83
N TYR A 159 -3.51 -1.61 9.45
CA TYR A 159 -3.39 -2.87 8.72
C TYR A 159 -4.78 -3.38 8.34
N ASN A 160 -5.06 -3.46 7.04
CA ASN A 160 -6.29 -4.03 6.54
C ASN A 160 -5.98 -5.07 5.46
N GLU A 161 -6.18 -6.35 5.82
CA GLU A 161 -5.93 -7.49 4.94
C GLU A 161 -6.81 -7.47 3.67
N ALA A 162 -8.00 -6.90 3.77
CA ALA A 162 -8.94 -6.84 2.64
C ALA A 162 -8.38 -6.06 1.45
N PHE A 163 -7.52 -5.05 1.70
CA PHE A 163 -6.92 -4.18 0.69
C PHE A 163 -5.46 -4.53 0.37
N ARG A 164 -5.09 -5.83 0.50
CA ARG A 164 -3.74 -6.31 0.22
C ARG A 164 -3.72 -7.39 -0.85
N ALA A 165 -2.79 -7.28 -1.79
CA ALA A 165 -2.52 -8.30 -2.80
C ALA A 165 -1.15 -8.09 -3.46
N ASN A 166 -0.58 -9.14 -4.05
CA ASN A 166 0.62 -9.02 -4.88
C ASN A 166 0.32 -8.36 -6.24
N GLN A 167 -0.94 -8.45 -6.68
CA GLN A 167 -1.37 -7.89 -7.97
C GLN A 167 -2.79 -7.36 -7.82
N TYR A 168 -2.98 -6.07 -8.06
CA TYR A 168 -4.30 -5.45 -7.96
C TYR A 168 -4.46 -4.26 -8.90
N VAL A 169 -5.71 -3.89 -9.10
CA VAL A 169 -6.13 -2.61 -9.64
C VAL A 169 -7.10 -1.94 -8.66
N ALA A 170 -7.02 -0.63 -8.56
CA ALA A 170 -7.89 0.17 -7.71
C ALA A 170 -8.19 1.50 -8.38
N ALA A 171 -9.37 2.04 -8.11
CA ALA A 171 -9.78 3.35 -8.60
C ALA A 171 -10.66 4.05 -7.57
N GLY A 172 -10.73 5.38 -7.63
CA GLY A 172 -11.58 6.15 -6.75
C GLY A 172 -12.00 7.48 -7.33
N ILE A 173 -13.08 8.01 -6.79
CA ILE A 173 -13.60 9.35 -7.09
C ILE A 173 -13.63 10.18 -5.81
N LYS A 174 -13.37 11.49 -5.96
CA LYS A 174 -13.23 12.43 -4.86
C LYS A 174 -14.03 13.71 -5.14
N PRO A 175 -15.35 13.70 -4.97
CA PRO A 175 -16.15 14.92 -4.99
C PRO A 175 -15.72 15.87 -3.86
N ILE A 176 -15.44 17.13 -4.21
CA ILE A 176 -14.94 18.16 -3.29
C ILE A 176 -15.78 19.41 -3.46
N TYR A 177 -16.34 19.89 -2.35
CA TYR A 177 -17.01 21.17 -2.27
C TYR A 177 -16.15 22.16 -1.49
N VAL A 178 -15.65 23.19 -2.18
CA VAL A 178 -14.84 24.25 -1.58
C VAL A 178 -15.76 25.36 -1.10
N LEU A 179 -15.97 25.45 0.20
CA LEU A 179 -16.84 26.48 0.80
C LEU A 179 -16.21 27.87 0.69
N ASN A 180 -14.92 27.97 1.06
CA ASN A 180 -14.06 29.15 0.97
C ASN A 180 -12.58 28.72 1.02
N ASP A 181 -11.65 29.66 1.09
CA ASP A 181 -10.20 29.40 1.10
C ASP A 181 -9.74 28.56 2.31
N MET A 182 -10.51 28.56 3.40
CA MET A 182 -10.18 27.82 4.63
C MET A 182 -10.87 26.45 4.68
N PHE A 183 -12.09 26.31 4.20
CA PHE A 183 -12.91 25.12 4.41
C PHE A 183 -13.29 24.41 3.13
N GLN A 184 -13.14 23.09 3.13
CA GLN A 184 -13.67 22.22 2.10
C GLN A 184 -14.30 20.94 2.69
N PHE A 185 -15.33 20.45 2.01
CA PHE A 185 -15.96 19.16 2.27
C PHE A 185 -15.49 18.19 1.19
N ARG A 186 -15.07 17.00 1.60
CA ARG A 186 -14.63 15.93 0.69
C ARG A 186 -15.42 14.68 0.96
N THR A 187 -15.80 14.02 -0.11
CA THR A 187 -16.29 12.65 -0.08
C THR A 187 -15.42 11.84 -1.00
N GLU A 188 -14.93 10.73 -0.54
CA GLU A 188 -14.01 9.88 -1.30
C GLU A 188 -14.55 8.46 -1.33
N PHE A 189 -14.63 7.86 -2.52
CA PHE A 189 -15.05 6.48 -2.72
C PHE A 189 -13.99 5.74 -3.52
N TYR A 190 -13.65 4.56 -3.06
CA TYR A 190 -12.61 3.74 -3.66
C TYR A 190 -13.08 2.32 -3.83
N GLY A 191 -12.73 1.71 -4.97
CA GLY A 191 -12.86 0.30 -5.25
C GLY A 191 -11.49 -0.33 -5.43
N PHE A 192 -11.33 -1.54 -4.93
CA PHE A 192 -10.13 -2.34 -5.00
C PHE A 192 -10.47 -3.76 -5.46
N THR A 193 -9.72 -4.30 -6.40
CA THR A 193 -9.84 -5.69 -6.81
C THR A 193 -8.47 -6.32 -7.03
N PRO A 194 -8.14 -7.38 -6.29
CA PRO A 194 -6.95 -8.17 -6.58
C PRO A 194 -7.14 -8.94 -7.89
N ILE A 195 -6.10 -8.96 -8.74
CA ILE A 195 -6.12 -9.80 -9.95
C ILE A 195 -6.22 -11.26 -9.52
N PHE A 196 -5.36 -11.69 -8.59
CA PHE A 196 -5.45 -12.99 -7.95
C PHE A 196 -5.48 -12.79 -6.42
N PRO A 197 -6.63 -12.95 -5.75
CA PRO A 197 -6.70 -12.83 -4.30
C PRO A 197 -5.86 -13.91 -3.62
N ILE A 198 -5.11 -13.50 -2.61
CA ILE A 198 -4.35 -14.43 -1.76
C ILE A 198 -5.33 -15.06 -0.76
N LYS A 199 -5.33 -16.37 -0.68
CA LYS A 199 -6.20 -17.17 0.20
C LYS A 199 -5.38 -18.08 1.10
N LYS A 200 -5.97 -18.47 2.22
CA LYS A 200 -5.39 -19.38 3.22
C LYS A 200 -5.97 -20.78 3.05
N ASN A 201 -5.12 -21.80 3.06
CA ASN A 201 -5.53 -23.19 3.15
C ASN A 201 -5.60 -23.69 4.61
N ALA A 202 -6.01 -24.95 4.81
CA ALA A 202 -6.12 -25.56 6.13
C ALA A 202 -4.78 -25.65 6.90
N LEU A 203 -3.64 -25.56 6.21
CA LEU A 203 -2.29 -25.60 6.79
C LEU A 203 -1.69 -24.19 6.98
N ASN A 204 -2.50 -23.13 6.98
CA ASN A 204 -2.06 -21.74 7.05
C ASN A 204 -1.08 -21.31 5.94
N LYS A 205 -1.02 -22.03 4.82
CA LYS A 205 -0.23 -21.65 3.66
C LYS A 205 -1.04 -20.77 2.71
N ALA A 206 -0.37 -19.81 2.07
CA ALA A 206 -0.98 -18.95 1.08
C ALA A 206 -1.10 -19.65 -0.28
N TYR A 207 -2.16 -19.34 -1.02
CA TYR A 207 -2.34 -19.72 -2.42
C TYR A 207 -3.15 -18.67 -3.17
N TYR A 208 -3.02 -18.61 -4.50
CA TYR A 208 -3.81 -17.71 -5.32
C TYR A 208 -5.22 -18.28 -5.56
N GLY A 209 -6.23 -17.47 -5.33
CA GLY A 209 -7.61 -17.75 -5.69
C GLY A 209 -7.89 -17.49 -7.17
N LYS A 210 -9.17 -17.66 -7.58
CA LYS A 210 -9.62 -17.36 -8.93
C LYS A 210 -9.45 -15.87 -9.25
N ALA A 211 -9.04 -15.56 -10.48
CA ALA A 211 -8.87 -14.19 -10.94
C ALA A 211 -10.13 -13.34 -10.75
N PHE A 212 -9.97 -12.10 -10.29
CA PHE A 212 -11.02 -11.09 -10.08
C PHE A 212 -12.22 -11.58 -9.27
N SER A 213 -12.02 -12.53 -8.34
CA SER A 213 -13.10 -13.12 -7.54
C SER A 213 -13.43 -12.36 -6.27
N ARG A 214 -12.75 -11.24 -5.99
CA ARG A 214 -12.95 -10.38 -4.82
C ARG A 214 -12.97 -8.92 -5.23
N PHE A 215 -13.90 -8.17 -4.67
CA PHE A 215 -13.98 -6.74 -4.79
C PHE A 215 -14.23 -6.14 -3.41
N GLU A 216 -13.45 -5.13 -3.06
CA GLU A 216 -13.56 -4.41 -1.80
C GLU A 216 -13.77 -2.92 -2.09
N TYR A 217 -14.43 -2.24 -1.18
CA TYR A 217 -14.64 -0.80 -1.29
C TYR A 217 -14.39 -0.11 0.04
N MET A 218 -14.02 1.15 -0.02
CA MET A 218 -13.96 2.02 1.14
C MET A 218 -14.50 3.40 0.79
N GLY A 219 -15.03 4.09 1.79
CA GLY A 219 -15.51 5.46 1.67
C GLY A 219 -15.04 6.32 2.83
N GLU A 220 -14.81 7.60 2.56
CA GLU A 220 -14.46 8.59 3.58
C GLU A 220 -15.25 9.88 3.31
N VAL A 221 -15.80 10.47 4.36
CA VAL A 221 -16.36 11.82 4.35
C VAL A 221 -15.55 12.66 5.30
N SER A 222 -15.06 13.80 4.84
CA SER A 222 -14.18 14.66 5.64
C SER A 222 -14.48 16.14 5.48
N VAL A 223 -14.23 16.87 6.54
CA VAL A 223 -14.19 18.34 6.57
C VAL A 223 -12.75 18.77 6.80
N ILE A 224 -12.25 19.60 5.92
CA ILE A 224 -10.87 20.08 5.97
C ILE A 224 -10.86 21.56 6.26
N CYS A 225 -10.05 21.96 7.24
CA CYS A 225 -9.75 23.35 7.56
C CYS A 225 -8.29 23.64 7.23
N HIS A 226 -8.03 24.48 6.21
CA HIS A 226 -6.69 24.92 5.84
C HIS A 226 -6.26 26.09 6.71
N LEU A 227 -5.11 25.94 7.35
CA LEU A 227 -4.46 26.96 8.18
C LEU A 227 -3.10 27.35 7.55
N PRO A 228 -2.53 28.53 7.88
CA PRO A 228 -1.24 28.95 7.30
C PRO A 228 -0.09 27.98 7.57
N PHE A 229 -0.17 27.18 8.62
CA PHE A 229 0.86 26.20 9.03
C PHE A 229 0.49 24.75 8.72
N GLY A 230 -0.67 24.47 8.12
CA GLY A 230 -1.10 23.10 7.78
C GLY A 230 -2.60 22.96 7.61
N ALA A 231 -3.09 21.73 7.60
CA ALA A 231 -4.51 21.43 7.50
C ALA A 231 -4.96 20.58 8.68
N ILE A 232 -6.13 20.88 9.23
CA ILE A 232 -6.83 20.06 10.22
C ILE A 232 -7.97 19.36 9.50
N SER A 233 -8.15 18.07 9.72
CA SER A 233 -9.26 17.31 9.15
C SER A 233 -10.02 16.55 10.22
N ALA A 234 -11.33 16.55 10.09
CA ALA A 234 -12.23 15.62 10.78
C ALA A 234 -12.87 14.73 9.72
N TYR A 235 -12.87 13.40 9.93
CA TYR A 235 -13.35 12.44 8.95
C TYR A 235 -14.09 11.28 9.62
N VAL A 236 -14.98 10.68 8.83
CA VAL A 236 -15.65 9.40 9.11
C VAL A 236 -15.41 8.50 7.90
N ASN A 237 -15.04 7.26 8.14
CA ASN A 237 -14.78 6.27 7.10
C ASN A 237 -15.48 4.94 7.39
N HIS A 238 -15.66 4.18 6.33
CA HIS A 238 -16.22 2.83 6.33
C HIS A 238 -15.40 1.92 5.43
#